data_1e0b9754d5a035dc4c21d5baa1641e4d
#
_entry.id   1e0b9754d5a035dc4c21d5baa1641e4d
#
_cell.length_a   1.000
_cell.length_b   1.000
_cell.length_c   1.000
_cell.angle_alpha   90.00
_cell.angle_beta   90.00
_cell.angle_gamma   90.00
#
_symmetry.space_group_name_H-M   'P 1'
#
loop_
_entity.id
_entity.type
_entity.pdbx_description
1 polymer ?
#
loop_
_entity_poly.entity_id
_entity_poly.type
_entity_poly.pdbx_seq_one_letter_code
_entity_poly.pdbx_strand_id
1 'polypeptide(L)'
;MDDDEFERELERNNLRPDAGSWGWTPGRVIGILLVLGMAAFWLWAFLWSPRGHPDELDDPAFTVAAETRCATALEELREVPSAGEAADLNDRADQLVITTDILAAMVADLREGAPSPTIRDGELVSRWLDDWDTYIADRNIYIDRLRAGEDRIFEVTARDGDQITSPLDLFATINRMPSCQAPGDV
;
A
#
# COMPACT_ATOMS: atom_id res chain seq x y z
N MET A 1 58.57 -27.96 -30.55
CA MET A 1 58.67 -26.51 -30.30
C MET A 1 59.40 -26.42 -28.96
N ASP A 2 60.65 -25.94 -29.02
CA ASP A 2 61.49 -25.92 -27.84
C ASP A 2 61.05 -24.77 -26.92
N ASP A 3 61.13 -24.96 -25.59
CA ASP A 3 60.72 -23.94 -24.63
C ASP A 3 61.44 -22.61 -24.83
N ASP A 4 62.69 -22.63 -25.35
CA ASP A 4 63.47 -21.46 -25.69
C ASP A 4 62.99 -20.72 -26.94
N GLU A 5 62.26 -21.37 -27.81
CA GLU A 5 61.67 -20.77 -29.04
C GLU A 5 60.35 -20.07 -28.71
N PHE A 6 59.59 -20.62 -27.76
CA PHE A 6 58.36 -20.03 -27.22
C PHE A 6 58.62 -18.75 -26.42
N GLU A 7 59.66 -18.79 -25.57
CA GLU A 7 60.07 -17.60 -24.79
C GLU A 7 60.53 -16.46 -25.71
N ARG A 8 61.26 -16.77 -26.82
CA ARG A 8 61.69 -15.77 -27.79
C ARG A 8 60.54 -15.19 -28.64
N GLU A 9 59.51 -15.96 -28.83
CA GLU A 9 58.31 -15.49 -29.53
C GLU A 9 57.44 -14.56 -28.66
N LEU A 10 57.34 -14.85 -27.35
CA LEU A 10 56.71 -13.99 -26.38
C LEU A 10 57.43 -12.64 -26.20
N GLU A 11 58.77 -12.63 -26.25
CA GLU A 11 59.55 -11.38 -26.22
C GLU A 11 59.43 -10.59 -27.52
N ARG A 12 59.28 -11.25 -28.67
CA ARG A 12 59.17 -10.61 -29.98
C ARG A 12 57.81 -9.94 -30.16
N ASN A 13 56.79 -10.52 -29.59
CA ASN A 13 55.41 -10.01 -29.69
C ASN A 13 55.02 -9.01 -28.59
N ASN A 14 55.98 -8.65 -27.72
CA ASN A 14 55.72 -7.73 -26.58
C ASN A 14 54.49 -8.12 -25.74
N LEU A 15 54.19 -9.45 -25.65
CA LEU A 15 53.04 -10.01 -24.94
C LEU A 15 53.35 -10.26 -23.49
N ARG A 16 54.49 -9.81 -22.97
CA ARG A 16 54.64 -9.75 -21.49
C ARG A 16 53.64 -8.76 -20.97
N PRO A 17 52.68 -9.18 -20.14
CA PRO A 17 51.89 -8.22 -19.43
C PRO A 17 52.86 -7.37 -18.62
N ASP A 18 52.97 -6.11 -18.98
CA ASP A 18 53.69 -5.16 -18.17
C ASP A 18 53.19 -5.35 -16.73
N ALA A 19 54.09 -5.73 -15.83
CA ALA A 19 53.86 -5.64 -14.40
C ALA A 19 53.74 -4.15 -14.08
N GLY A 20 52.59 -3.59 -14.53
CA GLY A 20 52.30 -2.17 -14.43
C GLY A 20 52.48 -1.76 -12.99
N SER A 21 53.46 -0.91 -12.77
CA SER A 21 53.65 -0.28 -11.47
C SER A 21 52.28 0.25 -11.00
N TRP A 22 51.73 -0.33 -9.95
CA TRP A 22 50.48 0.10 -9.33
C TRP A 22 50.68 1.48 -8.70
N GLY A 23 51.10 2.42 -9.52
CA GLY A 23 51.29 3.82 -9.15
C GLY A 23 49.96 4.50 -8.93
N TRP A 24 49.86 5.28 -7.88
CA TRP A 24 48.74 6.17 -7.58
C TRP A 24 48.68 7.27 -8.66
N THR A 25 47.80 7.10 -9.65
CA THR A 25 47.53 8.16 -10.63
C THR A 25 46.38 9.03 -10.12
N PRO A 26 46.37 10.34 -10.37
CA PRO A 26 45.26 11.24 -9.96
C PRO A 26 43.89 10.70 -10.38
N GLY A 27 43.78 10.11 -11.55
CA GLY A 27 42.53 9.51 -12.05
C GLY A 27 42.06 8.31 -11.22
N ARG A 28 42.98 7.46 -10.74
CA ARG A 28 42.63 6.32 -9.85
C ARG A 28 42.17 6.80 -8.47
N VAL A 29 42.82 7.84 -7.93
CA VAL A 29 42.42 8.44 -6.64
C VAL A 29 41.01 9.01 -6.76
N ILE A 30 40.72 9.76 -7.82
CA ILE A 30 39.37 10.31 -8.08
C ILE A 30 38.34 9.19 -8.24
N GLY A 31 38.67 8.12 -9.00
CA GLY A 31 37.78 6.99 -9.18
C GLY A 31 37.45 6.28 -7.84
N ILE A 32 38.45 6.06 -6.98
CA ILE A 32 38.24 5.47 -5.65
C ILE A 32 37.37 6.38 -4.77
N LEU A 33 37.63 7.69 -4.77
CA LEU A 33 36.83 8.65 -3.99
C LEU A 33 35.37 8.69 -4.45
N LEU A 34 35.12 8.61 -5.75
CA LEU A 34 33.75 8.54 -6.30
C LEU A 34 33.04 7.24 -5.86
N VAL A 35 33.71 6.09 -5.94
CA VAL A 35 33.13 4.81 -5.50
C VAL A 35 32.85 4.82 -3.99
N LEU A 36 33.80 5.34 -3.19
CA LEU A 36 33.60 5.45 -1.74
C LEU A 36 32.50 6.44 -1.39
N GLY A 37 32.41 7.57 -2.09
CA GLY A 37 31.34 8.56 -1.93
C GLY A 37 29.97 7.96 -2.26
N MET A 38 29.87 7.22 -3.36
CA MET A 38 28.64 6.52 -3.74
C MET A 38 28.27 5.43 -2.71
N ALA A 39 29.23 4.64 -2.25
CA ALA A 39 28.98 3.64 -1.21
C ALA A 39 28.54 4.26 0.11
N ALA A 40 29.17 5.36 0.53
CA ALA A 40 28.78 6.11 1.72
C ALA A 40 27.38 6.73 1.58
N PHE A 41 27.03 7.26 0.40
CA PHE A 41 25.70 7.78 0.11
C PHE A 41 24.63 6.68 0.22
N TRP A 42 24.87 5.50 -0.39
CA TRP A 42 23.93 4.38 -0.28
C TRP A 42 23.81 3.84 1.14
N LEU A 43 24.94 3.71 1.87
CA LEU A 43 24.90 3.33 3.28
C LEU A 43 24.08 4.33 4.10
N TRP A 44 24.29 5.63 3.89
CA TRP A 44 23.52 6.67 4.55
C TRP A 44 22.03 6.55 4.18
N ALA A 45 21.68 6.42 2.89
CA ALA A 45 20.31 6.29 2.42
C ALA A 45 19.61 5.05 3.03
N PHE A 46 20.30 3.90 3.10
CA PHE A 46 19.71 2.69 3.66
C PHE A 46 19.63 2.68 5.19
N LEU A 47 20.56 3.34 5.89
CA LEU A 47 20.60 3.33 7.36
C LEU A 47 19.76 4.46 7.98
N TRP A 48 19.69 5.61 7.32
CA TRP A 48 19.03 6.82 7.82
C TRP A 48 17.73 7.19 7.10
N SER A 49 17.38 6.53 6.00
CA SER A 49 16.07 6.77 5.36
C SER A 49 14.95 6.38 6.32
N PRO A 50 13.90 7.22 6.46
CA PRO A 50 12.72 6.85 7.22
C PRO A 50 12.16 5.51 6.70
N ARG A 51 12.01 4.53 7.58
CA ARG A 51 11.58 3.17 7.21
C ARG A 51 10.07 2.99 7.25
N GLY A 52 9.31 4.01 7.65
CA GLY A 52 7.86 4.00 7.72
C GLY A 52 7.20 4.41 6.39
N HIS A 53 5.99 3.93 6.15
CA HIS A 53 5.16 4.41 5.06
C HIS A 53 4.65 5.83 5.39
N PRO A 54 4.51 6.75 4.39
CA PRO A 54 3.99 8.09 4.66
C PRO A 54 2.61 8.10 5.32
N ASP A 55 1.79 7.07 5.11
CA ASP A 55 0.45 6.93 5.68
C ASP A 55 0.41 6.03 6.93
N GLU A 56 1.58 5.59 7.45
CA GLU A 56 1.66 4.88 8.72
C GLU A 56 1.44 5.86 9.88
N LEU A 57 0.52 5.52 10.79
CA LEU A 57 0.21 6.33 11.97
C LEU A 57 1.32 6.20 13.02
N ASP A 58 1.62 7.31 13.68
CA ASP A 58 2.64 7.35 14.73
C ASP A 58 2.12 6.76 16.05
N ASP A 59 0.80 6.95 16.36
CA ASP A 59 0.15 6.42 17.56
C ASP A 59 -0.64 5.14 17.25
N PRO A 60 -0.23 3.98 17.80
CA PRO A 60 -0.94 2.73 17.62
C PRO A 60 -2.27 2.62 18.37
N ALA A 61 -2.59 3.57 19.25
CA ALA A 61 -3.83 3.49 20.06
C ALA A 61 -5.08 3.50 19.18
N PHE A 62 -5.11 4.38 18.17
CA PHE A 62 -6.23 4.42 17.23
C PHE A 62 -6.32 3.12 16.41
N THR A 63 -5.20 2.59 15.90
CA THR A 63 -5.22 1.40 15.03
C THR A 63 -5.74 0.17 15.78
N VAL A 64 -5.40 0.00 17.05
CA VAL A 64 -5.88 -1.10 17.88
C VAL A 64 -7.39 -0.98 18.14
N ALA A 65 -7.88 0.22 18.47
CA ALA A 65 -9.30 0.48 18.66
C ALA A 65 -10.10 0.28 17.37
N ALA A 66 -9.58 0.80 16.26
CA ALA A 66 -10.19 0.69 14.94
C ALA A 66 -10.30 -0.76 14.48
N GLU A 67 -9.23 -1.56 14.61
CA GLU A 67 -9.25 -2.98 14.26
C GLU A 67 -10.33 -3.73 15.07
N THR A 68 -10.44 -3.46 16.37
CA THR A 68 -11.45 -4.07 17.22
C THR A 68 -12.86 -3.71 16.77
N ARG A 69 -13.11 -2.44 16.41
CA ARG A 69 -14.43 -1.99 15.94
C ARG A 69 -14.78 -2.56 14.56
N CYS A 70 -13.81 -2.58 13.63
CA CYS A 70 -14.00 -3.18 12.31
C CYS A 70 -14.26 -4.69 12.41
N ALA A 71 -13.52 -5.40 13.26
CA ALA A 71 -13.75 -6.83 13.50
C ALA A 71 -15.18 -7.11 14.00
N THR A 72 -15.70 -6.26 14.89
CA THR A 72 -17.10 -6.37 15.34
C THR A 72 -18.07 -6.16 14.19
N ALA A 73 -17.86 -5.16 13.34
CA ALA A 73 -18.70 -4.92 12.16
C ALA A 73 -18.66 -6.08 11.17
N LEU A 74 -17.48 -6.70 10.97
CA LEU A 74 -17.36 -7.88 10.10
C LEU A 74 -18.15 -9.08 10.64
N GLU A 75 -18.20 -9.28 11.97
CA GLU A 75 -19.05 -10.32 12.55
C GLU A 75 -20.53 -10.01 12.33
N GLU A 76 -20.96 -8.75 12.51
CA GLU A 76 -22.34 -8.33 12.24
C GLU A 76 -22.70 -8.53 10.75
N LEU A 77 -21.78 -8.23 9.82
CA LEU A 77 -21.97 -8.45 8.38
C LEU A 77 -22.17 -9.93 8.04
N ARG A 78 -21.48 -10.85 8.71
CA ARG A 78 -21.59 -12.29 8.49
C ARG A 78 -22.94 -12.87 8.90
N GLU A 79 -23.68 -12.19 9.79
CA GLU A 79 -25.04 -12.60 10.18
C GLU A 79 -26.09 -12.24 9.12
N VAL A 80 -25.76 -11.35 8.15
CA VAL A 80 -26.65 -10.97 7.06
C VAL A 80 -26.50 -11.98 5.92
N PRO A 81 -27.61 -12.52 5.36
CA PRO A 81 -27.55 -13.39 4.20
C PRO A 81 -26.79 -12.75 3.04
N SER A 82 -26.05 -13.53 2.28
CA SER A 82 -25.27 -13.01 1.16
C SER A 82 -26.16 -12.50 0.03
N ALA A 83 -25.74 -11.48 -0.69
CA ALA A 83 -26.45 -10.93 -1.85
C ALA A 83 -26.75 -11.99 -2.93
N GLY A 84 -25.96 -13.07 -3.00
CA GLY A 84 -26.19 -14.22 -3.90
C GLY A 84 -27.34 -15.15 -3.49
N GLU A 85 -27.85 -15.02 -2.26
CA GLU A 85 -28.98 -15.81 -1.73
C GLU A 85 -30.31 -15.04 -1.82
N ALA A 86 -30.28 -13.77 -2.27
CA ALA A 86 -31.46 -12.94 -2.43
C ALA A 86 -32.45 -13.53 -3.45
N ALA A 87 -33.73 -13.50 -3.11
CA ALA A 87 -34.79 -14.05 -3.95
C ALA A 87 -35.06 -13.18 -5.20
N ASP A 88 -34.89 -11.88 -5.09
CA ASP A 88 -35.03 -10.89 -6.15
C ASP A 88 -34.21 -9.62 -5.88
N LEU A 89 -34.32 -8.61 -6.78
CA LEU A 89 -33.55 -7.37 -6.67
C LEU A 89 -33.95 -6.52 -5.44
N ASN A 90 -35.19 -6.57 -5.00
CA ASN A 90 -35.63 -5.85 -3.83
C ASN A 90 -35.07 -6.49 -2.55
N ASP A 91 -35.13 -7.82 -2.46
CA ASP A 91 -34.55 -8.58 -1.35
C ASP A 91 -33.02 -8.33 -1.26
N ARG A 92 -32.34 -8.32 -2.42
CA ARG A 92 -30.93 -7.94 -2.49
C ARG A 92 -30.67 -6.50 -2.03
N ALA A 93 -31.52 -5.55 -2.44
CA ALA A 93 -31.43 -4.17 -2.01
C ALA A 93 -31.61 -4.04 -0.48
N ASP A 94 -32.58 -4.78 0.09
CA ASP A 94 -32.86 -4.75 1.53
C ASP A 94 -31.69 -5.34 2.35
N GLN A 95 -31.06 -6.43 1.88
CA GLN A 95 -29.84 -6.97 2.49
C GLN A 95 -28.68 -5.95 2.45
N LEU A 96 -28.50 -5.29 1.31
CA LEU A 96 -27.47 -4.26 1.15
C LEU A 96 -27.73 -3.02 2.01
N VAL A 97 -28.99 -2.65 2.28
CA VAL A 97 -29.30 -1.59 3.26
C VAL A 97 -28.76 -1.98 4.63
N ILE A 98 -29.06 -3.18 5.09
CA ILE A 98 -28.61 -3.64 6.41
C ILE A 98 -27.07 -3.63 6.52
N THR A 99 -26.37 -4.19 5.52
CA THR A 99 -24.90 -4.21 5.53
C THR A 99 -24.30 -2.81 5.40
N THR A 100 -24.93 -1.92 4.65
CA THR A 100 -24.49 -0.52 4.51
C THR A 100 -24.67 0.26 5.81
N ASP A 101 -25.79 0.03 6.54
CA ASP A 101 -26.03 0.65 7.84
C ASP A 101 -25.01 0.18 8.90
N ILE A 102 -24.63 -1.10 8.89
CA ILE A 102 -23.56 -1.62 9.75
C ILE A 102 -22.23 -0.90 9.48
N LEU A 103 -21.86 -0.74 8.21
CA LEU A 103 -20.64 -0.01 7.83
C LEU A 103 -20.71 1.47 8.20
N ALA A 104 -21.86 2.13 8.00
CA ALA A 104 -22.05 3.51 8.38
C ALA A 104 -21.92 3.72 9.91
N ALA A 105 -22.47 2.81 10.70
CA ALA A 105 -22.31 2.82 12.16
C ALA A 105 -20.85 2.61 12.56
N MET A 106 -20.15 1.66 11.93
CA MET A 106 -18.72 1.46 12.14
C MET A 106 -17.92 2.74 11.89
N VAL A 107 -18.15 3.40 10.74
CA VAL A 107 -17.44 4.64 10.37
C VAL A 107 -17.75 5.79 11.32
N ALA A 108 -18.99 5.89 11.80
CA ALA A 108 -19.38 6.89 12.80
C ALA A 108 -18.61 6.68 14.13
N ASP A 109 -18.52 5.45 14.61
CA ASP A 109 -17.77 5.11 15.84
C ASP A 109 -16.26 5.37 15.67
N LEU A 110 -15.69 5.02 14.51
CA LEU A 110 -14.29 5.30 14.19
C LEU A 110 -14.01 6.82 14.16
N ARG A 111 -14.95 7.60 13.66
CA ARG A 111 -14.85 9.07 13.59
C ARG A 111 -14.91 9.70 14.99
N GLU A 112 -15.72 9.16 15.89
CA GLU A 112 -15.79 9.60 17.29
C GLU A 112 -14.46 9.33 18.01
N GLY A 113 -13.82 8.21 17.75
CA GLY A 113 -12.51 7.83 18.32
C GLY A 113 -11.29 8.40 17.59
N ALA A 114 -11.47 9.14 16.50
CA ALA A 114 -10.37 9.62 15.68
C ALA A 114 -9.50 10.66 16.38
N PRO A 115 -8.17 10.68 16.12
CA PRO A 115 -7.29 11.74 16.58
C PRO A 115 -7.73 13.11 16.02
N SER A 116 -7.33 14.19 16.71
CA SER A 116 -7.63 15.56 16.24
C SER A 116 -7.13 15.79 14.81
N PRO A 117 -7.96 16.31 13.90
CA PRO A 117 -7.56 16.57 12.51
C PRO A 117 -6.47 17.66 12.38
N THR A 118 -6.08 18.30 13.48
CA THR A 118 -5.01 19.30 13.51
C THR A 118 -3.60 18.70 13.64
N ILE A 119 -3.50 17.40 13.87
CA ILE A 119 -2.25 16.64 13.89
C ILE A 119 -2.17 15.69 12.70
N ARG A 120 -0.95 15.29 12.33
CA ARG A 120 -0.69 14.44 11.17
C ARG A 120 -1.55 13.17 11.14
N ASP A 121 -1.59 12.42 12.24
CA ASP A 121 -2.36 11.17 12.31
C ASP A 121 -3.86 11.42 12.13
N GLY A 122 -4.38 12.49 12.72
CA GLY A 122 -5.79 12.86 12.56
C GLY A 122 -6.14 13.31 11.15
N GLU A 123 -5.23 13.99 10.44
CA GLU A 123 -5.41 14.33 9.02
C GLU A 123 -5.45 13.05 8.15
N LEU A 124 -4.56 12.09 8.41
CA LEU A 124 -4.52 10.82 7.69
C LEU A 124 -5.80 10.00 7.93
N VAL A 125 -6.22 9.87 9.18
CA VAL A 125 -7.46 9.17 9.56
C VAL A 125 -8.69 9.86 8.97
N SER A 126 -8.76 11.19 9.00
CA SER A 126 -9.88 11.92 8.41
C SER A 126 -10.04 11.62 6.91
N ARG A 127 -8.94 11.65 6.14
CA ARG A 127 -8.97 11.31 4.71
C ARG A 127 -9.43 9.87 4.46
N TRP A 128 -8.97 8.94 5.25
CA TRP A 128 -9.38 7.55 5.16
C TRP A 128 -10.87 7.35 5.49
N LEU A 129 -11.40 8.07 6.48
CA LEU A 129 -12.82 8.04 6.82
C LEU A 129 -13.69 8.73 5.73
N ASP A 130 -13.18 9.74 5.04
CA ASP A 130 -13.85 10.36 3.88
C ASP A 130 -13.91 9.40 2.68
N ASP A 131 -12.93 8.51 2.54
CA ASP A 131 -12.94 7.43 1.54
C ASP A 131 -14.02 6.39 1.88
N TRP A 132 -14.20 6.06 3.16
CA TRP A 132 -15.32 5.24 3.63
C TRP A 132 -16.68 5.87 3.34
N ASP A 133 -16.85 7.17 3.58
CA ASP A 133 -18.10 7.87 3.25
C ASP A 133 -18.40 7.78 1.74
N THR A 134 -17.36 7.89 0.91
CA THR A 134 -17.50 7.73 -0.55
C THR A 134 -17.96 6.30 -0.91
N TYR A 135 -17.33 5.28 -0.32
CA TYR A 135 -17.73 3.90 -0.54
C TYR A 135 -19.17 3.61 -0.09
N ILE A 136 -19.59 4.14 1.06
CA ILE A 136 -20.97 4.04 1.56
C ILE A 136 -21.97 4.75 0.60
N ALA A 137 -21.58 5.90 0.07
CA ALA A 137 -22.41 6.61 -0.93
C ALA A 137 -22.57 5.78 -2.22
N ASP A 138 -21.52 5.13 -2.71
CA ASP A 138 -21.58 4.25 -3.88
C ASP A 138 -22.53 3.06 -3.63
N ARG A 139 -22.51 2.47 -2.43
CA ARG A 139 -23.44 1.41 -2.02
C ARG A 139 -24.88 1.89 -2.04
N ASN A 140 -25.17 3.07 -1.53
CA ASN A 140 -26.51 3.65 -1.55
C ASN A 140 -27.02 3.90 -2.99
N ILE A 141 -26.15 4.39 -3.88
CA ILE A 141 -26.48 4.54 -5.31
C ILE A 141 -26.82 3.17 -5.92
N TYR A 142 -26.09 2.13 -5.58
CA TYR A 142 -26.36 0.79 -6.08
C TYR A 142 -27.68 0.22 -5.55
N ILE A 143 -28.00 0.41 -4.26
CA ILE A 143 -29.28 0.05 -3.66
C ILE A 143 -30.45 0.71 -4.42
N ASP A 144 -30.33 2.00 -4.73
CA ASP A 144 -31.37 2.73 -5.47
C ASP A 144 -31.56 2.19 -6.89
N ARG A 145 -30.47 1.80 -7.57
CA ARG A 145 -30.52 1.14 -8.89
C ARG A 145 -31.24 -0.22 -8.83
N LEU A 146 -30.92 -1.05 -7.85
CA LEU A 146 -31.59 -2.34 -7.65
C LEU A 146 -33.11 -2.15 -7.43
N ARG A 147 -33.51 -1.18 -6.62
CA ARG A 147 -34.93 -0.82 -6.39
C ARG A 147 -35.62 -0.27 -7.64
N ALA A 148 -34.87 0.36 -8.55
CA ALA A 148 -35.36 0.76 -9.86
C ALA A 148 -35.47 -0.39 -10.87
N GLY A 149 -35.08 -1.61 -10.48
CA GLY A 149 -35.07 -2.80 -11.34
C GLY A 149 -33.86 -2.90 -12.26
N GLU A 150 -32.79 -2.15 -11.96
CA GLU A 150 -31.52 -2.18 -12.72
C GLU A 150 -30.56 -3.18 -12.11
N ASP A 151 -30.50 -4.39 -12.68
CA ASP A 151 -29.51 -5.43 -12.32
C ASP A 151 -28.17 -5.15 -13.02
N ARG A 152 -27.36 -4.25 -12.42
CA ARG A 152 -26.04 -3.89 -12.92
C ARG A 152 -24.96 -4.32 -11.93
N ILE A 153 -23.73 -4.39 -12.44
CA ILE A 153 -22.55 -4.60 -11.57
C ILE A 153 -22.40 -3.42 -10.62
N PHE A 154 -22.04 -3.70 -9.38
CA PHE A 154 -21.64 -2.66 -8.43
C PHE A 154 -20.42 -1.90 -8.94
N GLU A 155 -20.55 -0.59 -9.03
CA GLU A 155 -19.49 0.30 -9.49
C GLU A 155 -19.08 1.20 -8.33
N VAL A 156 -17.79 1.26 -8.06
CA VAL A 156 -17.21 2.16 -7.05
C VAL A 156 -16.61 3.39 -7.71
N THR A 157 -16.63 4.50 -7.00
CA THR A 157 -15.99 5.75 -7.42
C THR A 157 -14.50 5.52 -7.70
N ALA A 158 -13.99 6.07 -8.79
CA ALA A 158 -12.56 6.09 -9.10
C ALA A 158 -11.95 7.43 -8.67
N ARG A 159 -10.82 7.37 -7.98
CA ARG A 159 -10.00 8.53 -7.61
C ARG A 159 -8.57 8.32 -8.07
N ASP A 160 -7.98 9.29 -8.75
CA ASP A 160 -6.59 9.26 -9.25
C ASP A 160 -6.26 8.04 -10.14
N GLY A 161 -7.27 7.45 -10.77
CA GLY A 161 -7.13 6.29 -11.66
C GLY A 161 -7.36 4.93 -10.99
N ASP A 162 -7.54 4.89 -9.67
CA ASP A 162 -7.82 3.69 -8.89
C ASP A 162 -9.24 3.71 -8.29
N GLN A 163 -9.77 2.53 -7.98
CA GLN A 163 -11.03 2.40 -7.26
C GLN A 163 -10.87 2.89 -5.82
N ILE A 164 -11.92 3.53 -5.25
CA ILE A 164 -11.90 4.07 -3.88
C ILE A 164 -11.57 3.01 -2.81
N THR A 165 -11.82 1.75 -3.08
CA THR A 165 -11.45 0.63 -2.21
C THR A 165 -9.92 0.43 -2.12
N SER A 166 -9.15 0.80 -3.16
CA SER A 166 -7.70 0.66 -3.15
C SER A 166 -7.02 1.49 -2.06
N PRO A 167 -7.25 2.81 -1.92
CA PRO A 167 -6.69 3.59 -0.82
C PRO A 167 -7.25 3.17 0.55
N LEU A 168 -8.52 2.75 0.63
CA LEU A 168 -9.11 2.20 1.86
C LEU A 168 -8.32 0.99 2.37
N ASP A 169 -8.13 0.00 1.52
CA ASP A 169 -7.46 -1.25 1.86
C ASP A 169 -5.96 -1.06 2.10
N LEU A 170 -5.34 -0.15 1.33
CA LEU A 170 -3.93 0.19 1.49
C LEU A 170 -3.67 0.82 2.85
N PHE A 171 -4.48 1.82 3.26
CA PHE A 171 -4.35 2.45 4.57
C PHE A 171 -4.55 1.44 5.71
N ALA A 172 -5.58 0.59 5.61
CA ALA A 172 -5.84 -0.47 6.58
C ALA A 172 -4.65 -1.45 6.67
N THR A 173 -4.08 -1.85 5.53
CA THR A 173 -2.92 -2.76 5.48
C THR A 173 -1.69 -2.16 6.11
N ILE A 174 -1.33 -0.90 5.77
CA ILE A 174 -0.17 -0.18 6.30
C ILE A 174 -0.26 -0.07 7.82
N ASN A 175 -1.47 0.20 8.33
CA ASN A 175 -1.74 0.41 9.75
C ASN A 175 -2.12 -0.87 10.52
N ARG A 176 -1.98 -2.04 9.88
CA ARG A 176 -2.24 -3.36 10.49
C ARG A 176 -3.66 -3.52 11.02
N MET A 177 -4.63 -3.03 10.24
CA MET A 177 -6.07 -3.10 10.51
C MET A 177 -6.76 -3.97 9.45
N PRO A 178 -6.46 -5.29 9.35
CA PRO A 178 -6.99 -6.14 8.27
C PRO A 178 -8.51 -6.26 8.28
N SER A 179 -9.17 -6.08 9.43
CA SER A 179 -10.62 -6.08 9.51
C SER A 179 -11.28 -4.80 8.98
N CYS A 180 -10.50 -3.73 8.80
CA CYS A 180 -10.96 -2.44 8.27
C CYS A 180 -10.78 -2.30 6.75
N GLN A 181 -10.66 -3.38 6.02
CA GLN A 181 -10.70 -3.38 4.56
C GLN A 181 -12.14 -3.37 4.05
N ALA A 182 -12.35 -2.89 2.82
CA ALA A 182 -13.68 -2.90 2.20
C ALA A 182 -14.20 -4.35 2.09
N PRO A 183 -15.42 -4.63 2.56
CA PRO A 183 -15.99 -5.97 2.48
C PRO A 183 -16.33 -6.33 1.03
N GLY A 184 -16.13 -7.59 0.65
CA GLY A 184 -16.50 -8.13 -0.67
C GLY A 184 -17.91 -8.73 -0.68
N ASP A 185 -18.87 -8.05 -0.07
CA ASP A 185 -20.26 -8.52 0.14
C ASP A 185 -21.24 -8.05 -0.94
N VAL A 186 -20.78 -7.34 -1.95
CA VAL A 186 -21.61 -6.68 -2.99
C VAL A 186 -21.48 -7.36 -4.36
#